data_eaefc49a6dc1d14d1788c5bd69b10c48
#
_entry.id   eaefc49a6dc1d14d1788c5bd69b10c48
#
_cell.length_a   1.000
_cell.length_b   1.000
_cell.length_c   1.000
_cell.angle_alpha   90.00
_cell.angle_beta   90.00
_cell.angle_gamma   90.00
#
_symmetry.space_group_name_H-M   'P 1'
#
loop_
_entity.id
_entity.type
_entity.pdbx_description
1 polymer ?
#
loop_
_entity_poly.entity_id
_entity_poly.type
_entity_poly.pdbx_seq_one_letter_code
_entity_poly.pdbx_strand_id
1 'polypeptide(L)'
;MKKTMDANQIKLLAILAMTIDHIAWLVFPGYSKAPLALLMHLIGRMTCPIMCFFIAEGYYHTRDLNRYTLRLFVFAVISHFAYIFASQDFVDARSFIPFYYGGILNQTSVMWSLAWGLVMLRVANHPGYSQLKKTLLVVLICLVSFPSDWSCIASLCVLAFGTNRGDLKAQGRWLLFYVALYAAVYCFALDVVYGLLQMAVALSLPVLARYNGCLLYTSPSPRD
;
A
#
# COMPACT_ATOMS: atom_id res chain seq x y z
N MET A 1 23.08 6.09 -7.06
CA MET A 1 22.56 7.28 -6.32
C MET A 1 23.06 7.23 -4.88
N LYS A 2 23.44 8.39 -4.29
CA LYS A 2 23.83 8.44 -2.85
C LYS A 2 22.60 8.11 -1.98
N LYS A 3 22.77 7.20 -1.02
CA LYS A 3 21.75 6.86 -0.01
C LYS A 3 21.76 7.94 1.06
N THR A 4 20.80 8.85 1.01
CA THR A 4 20.79 10.08 1.81
C THR A 4 19.58 10.22 2.74
N MET A 5 18.55 9.39 2.57
CA MET A 5 17.29 9.51 3.32
C MET A 5 17.11 8.33 4.28
N ASP A 6 16.69 8.61 5.49
CA ASP A 6 16.25 7.59 6.45
C ASP A 6 14.76 7.22 6.25
N ALA A 7 14.32 6.19 6.97
CA ALA A 7 12.94 5.71 6.87
C ALA A 7 11.91 6.76 7.29
N ASN A 8 12.22 7.60 8.28
CA ASN A 8 11.28 8.59 8.78
C ASN A 8 11.06 9.72 7.76
N GLN A 9 12.15 10.17 7.10
CA GLN A 9 12.08 11.18 6.04
C GLN A 9 11.24 10.69 4.85
N ILE A 10 11.44 9.43 4.44
CA ILE A 10 10.68 8.85 3.32
C ILE A 10 9.22 8.61 3.71
N LYS A 11 8.94 8.15 4.94
CA LYS A 11 7.56 8.01 5.45
C LYS A 11 6.86 9.36 5.56
N LEU A 12 7.55 10.40 6.03
CA LEU A 12 6.99 11.75 6.09
C LEU A 12 6.62 12.25 4.69
N LEU A 13 7.51 12.04 3.70
CA LEU A 13 7.21 12.35 2.30
C LEU A 13 5.95 11.62 1.82
N ALA A 14 5.82 10.32 2.14
CA ALA A 14 4.64 9.54 1.78
C ALA A 14 3.36 10.05 2.46
N ILE A 15 3.43 10.45 3.73
CA ILE A 15 2.30 11.03 4.46
C ILE A 15 1.88 12.37 3.83
N LEU A 16 2.82 13.23 3.48
CA LEU A 16 2.53 14.50 2.79
C LEU A 16 1.89 14.25 1.43
N ALA A 17 2.43 13.32 0.63
CA ALA A 17 1.86 12.95 -0.66
C ALA A 17 0.43 12.38 -0.52
N MET A 18 0.19 11.53 0.49
CA MET A 18 -1.13 11.00 0.82
C MET A 18 -2.11 12.13 1.20
N THR A 19 -1.69 13.06 2.02
CA THR A 19 -2.52 14.19 2.42
C THR A 19 -2.93 15.04 1.21
N ILE A 20 -2.01 15.31 0.30
CA ILE A 20 -2.28 16.03 -0.95
C ILE A 20 -3.32 15.27 -1.80
N ASP A 21 -3.18 13.94 -1.93
CA ASP A 21 -4.13 13.10 -2.67
C ASP A 21 -5.54 13.15 -2.07
N HIS A 22 -5.64 13.03 -0.74
CA HIS A 22 -6.95 13.07 -0.05
C HIS A 22 -7.59 14.45 -0.12
N ILE A 23 -6.82 15.53 -0.03
CA ILE A 23 -7.32 16.89 -0.28
C ILE A 23 -7.84 17.02 -1.71
N ALA A 24 -7.17 16.40 -2.70
CA ALA A 24 -7.66 16.41 -4.08
C ALA A 24 -9.03 15.75 -4.21
N TRP A 25 -9.27 14.61 -3.57
CA TRP A 25 -10.59 13.95 -3.57
C TRP A 25 -11.69 14.79 -2.90
N LEU A 26 -11.35 15.57 -1.86
CA LEU A 26 -12.31 16.45 -1.18
C LEU A 26 -12.64 17.70 -2.01
N VAL A 27 -11.64 18.31 -2.64
CA VAL A 27 -11.80 19.58 -3.39
C VAL A 27 -12.32 19.33 -4.80
N PHE A 28 -11.94 18.22 -5.40
CA PHE A 28 -12.29 17.82 -6.77
C PHE A 28 -12.97 16.45 -6.77
N PRO A 29 -14.21 16.34 -6.29
CA PRO A 29 -14.88 15.05 -6.17
C PRO A 29 -15.06 14.36 -7.52
N GLY A 30 -15.05 13.03 -7.50
CA GLY A 30 -15.16 12.20 -8.68
C GLY A 30 -13.87 12.19 -9.53
N TYR A 31 -13.98 11.78 -10.78
CA TYR A 31 -12.85 11.69 -11.70
C TYR A 31 -12.62 13.03 -12.43
N SER A 32 -12.33 14.08 -11.65
CA SER A 32 -12.07 15.43 -12.18
C SER A 32 -10.81 15.46 -13.05
N LYS A 33 -10.91 16.02 -14.26
CA LYS A 33 -9.79 16.19 -15.19
C LYS A 33 -9.13 17.56 -15.09
N ALA A 34 -9.41 18.32 -14.01
CA ALA A 34 -8.72 19.57 -13.74
C ALA A 34 -7.21 19.32 -13.57
N PRO A 35 -6.33 20.11 -14.22
CA PRO A 35 -4.87 19.87 -14.17
C PRO A 35 -4.31 19.83 -12.76
N LEU A 36 -4.83 20.66 -11.86
CA LEU A 36 -4.42 20.68 -10.47
C LEU A 36 -4.81 19.38 -9.75
N ALA A 37 -6.04 18.86 -9.97
CA ALA A 37 -6.48 17.59 -9.40
C ALA A 37 -5.57 16.45 -9.85
N LEU A 38 -5.30 16.35 -11.16
CA LEU A 38 -4.42 15.33 -11.73
C LEU A 38 -2.99 15.41 -11.17
N LEU A 39 -2.43 16.61 -11.00
CA LEU A 39 -1.11 16.79 -10.39
C LEU A 39 -1.09 16.32 -8.93
N MET A 40 -2.12 16.66 -8.15
CA MET A 40 -2.22 16.24 -6.75
C MET A 40 -2.34 14.72 -6.64
N HIS A 41 -3.15 14.08 -7.48
CA HIS A 41 -3.27 12.63 -7.54
C HIS A 41 -1.96 11.95 -8.01
N LEU A 42 -1.26 12.55 -8.97
CA LEU A 42 0.05 12.05 -9.44
C LEU A 42 1.07 11.99 -8.29
N ILE A 43 1.13 13.04 -7.47
CA ILE A 43 1.97 13.06 -6.26
C ILE A 43 1.53 11.97 -5.28
N GLY A 44 0.24 11.83 -5.07
CA GLY A 44 -0.34 10.85 -4.16
C GLY A 44 -0.01 9.40 -4.49
N ARG A 45 0.17 9.06 -5.77
CA ARG A 45 0.49 7.67 -6.20
C ARG A 45 1.81 7.14 -5.62
N MET A 46 2.71 8.00 -5.16
CA MET A 46 3.95 7.55 -4.51
C MET A 46 3.71 6.90 -3.14
N THR A 47 2.61 7.18 -2.48
CA THR A 47 2.35 6.77 -1.08
C THR A 47 2.30 5.26 -0.93
N CYS A 48 1.45 4.59 -1.71
CA CYS A 48 1.21 3.15 -1.58
C CYS A 48 2.50 2.32 -1.76
N PRO A 49 3.32 2.50 -2.81
CA PRO A 49 4.58 1.77 -2.96
C PRO A 49 5.56 1.99 -1.80
N ILE A 50 5.67 3.23 -1.31
CA ILE A 50 6.55 3.55 -0.18
C ILE A 50 6.08 2.81 1.08
N MET A 51 4.77 2.79 1.36
CA MET A 51 4.24 2.06 2.51
C MET A 51 4.41 0.55 2.36
N CYS A 52 4.18 -0.02 1.17
CA CYS A 52 4.44 -1.43 0.87
C CYS A 52 5.90 -1.80 1.13
N PHE A 53 6.84 -0.96 0.67
CA PHE A 53 8.26 -1.15 0.90
C PHE A 53 8.59 -1.20 2.41
N PHE A 54 8.10 -0.23 3.19
CA PHE A 54 8.39 -0.21 4.63
C PHE A 54 7.68 -1.29 5.43
N ILE A 55 6.56 -1.81 4.97
CA ILE A 55 5.96 -3.01 5.58
C ILE A 55 6.84 -4.23 5.34
N ALA A 56 7.37 -4.39 4.13
CA ALA A 56 8.30 -5.46 3.80
C ALA A 56 9.62 -5.33 4.60
N GLU A 57 10.19 -4.12 4.72
CA GLU A 57 11.36 -3.88 5.57
C GLU A 57 11.05 -4.17 7.04
N GLY A 58 9.88 -3.75 7.54
CA GLY A 58 9.43 -4.03 8.90
C GLY A 58 9.33 -5.53 9.20
N TYR A 59 8.95 -6.36 8.23
CA TYR A 59 8.94 -7.82 8.37
C TYR A 59 10.32 -8.37 8.78
N TYR A 60 11.39 -7.89 8.16
CA TYR A 60 12.75 -8.41 8.41
C TYR A 60 13.40 -7.81 9.65
N HIS A 61 12.91 -6.67 10.16
CA HIS A 61 13.52 -5.97 11.27
C HIS A 61 12.75 -6.11 12.60
N THR A 62 11.51 -6.60 12.55
CA THR A 62 10.71 -6.75 13.77
C THR A 62 11.14 -7.99 14.57
N ARG A 63 11.19 -7.84 15.91
CA ARG A 63 11.45 -8.96 16.82
C ARG A 63 10.21 -9.83 17.02
N ASP A 64 9.01 -9.26 16.89
CA ASP A 64 7.74 -9.95 17.11
C ASP A 64 6.79 -9.67 15.95
N LEU A 65 6.77 -10.63 15.00
CA LEU A 65 5.90 -10.58 13.83
C LEU A 65 4.41 -10.64 14.18
N ASN A 66 4.03 -11.30 15.28
CA ASN A 66 2.64 -11.41 15.67
C ASN A 66 2.12 -10.07 16.16
N ARG A 67 2.88 -9.39 17.03
CA ARG A 67 2.54 -8.03 17.47
C ARG A 67 2.55 -7.04 16.31
N TYR A 68 3.48 -7.17 15.38
CA TYR A 68 3.51 -6.31 14.21
C TYR A 68 2.27 -6.52 13.33
N THR A 69 1.92 -7.76 13.05
CA THR A 69 0.71 -8.12 12.30
C THR A 69 -0.55 -7.59 13.00
N LEU A 70 -0.67 -7.82 14.32
CA LEU A 70 -1.80 -7.33 15.10
C LEU A 70 -1.94 -5.81 15.02
N ARG A 71 -0.85 -5.06 15.16
CA ARG A 71 -0.87 -3.59 15.04
C ARG A 71 -1.39 -3.15 13.67
N LEU A 72 -0.96 -3.80 12.58
CA LEU A 72 -1.44 -3.45 11.24
C LEU A 72 -2.95 -3.71 11.09
N PHE A 73 -3.46 -4.84 11.63
CA PHE A 73 -4.90 -5.10 11.59
C PHE A 73 -5.70 -4.14 12.47
N VAL A 74 -5.20 -3.78 13.65
CA VAL A 74 -5.82 -2.74 14.49
C VAL A 74 -5.90 -1.41 13.74
N PHE A 75 -4.81 -0.99 13.08
CA PHE A 75 -4.82 0.21 12.25
C PHE A 75 -5.75 0.07 11.04
N ALA A 76 -5.85 -1.13 10.43
CA ALA A 76 -6.77 -1.37 9.34
C ALA A 76 -8.23 -1.20 9.77
N VAL A 77 -8.59 -1.67 10.98
CA VAL A 77 -9.94 -1.46 11.55
C VAL A 77 -10.19 0.02 11.84
N ILE A 78 -9.25 0.72 12.48
CA ILE A 78 -9.40 2.14 12.77
C ILE A 78 -9.54 2.95 11.48
N SER A 79 -8.70 2.69 10.49
CA SER A 79 -8.72 3.40 9.22
C SER A 79 -9.93 3.05 8.35
N HIS A 80 -10.59 1.92 8.58
CA HIS A 80 -11.85 1.58 7.93
C HIS A 80 -12.93 2.62 8.25
N PHE A 81 -13.12 2.96 9.54
CA PHE A 81 -14.09 3.97 9.95
C PHE A 81 -13.78 5.34 9.35
N ALA A 82 -12.51 5.76 9.39
CA ALA A 82 -12.08 7.02 8.77
C ALA A 82 -12.31 7.01 7.25
N TYR A 83 -12.07 5.88 6.59
CA TYR A 83 -12.27 5.71 5.15
C TYR A 83 -13.75 5.86 4.77
N ILE A 84 -14.65 5.13 5.42
CA ILE A 84 -16.10 5.21 5.15
C ILE A 84 -16.63 6.64 5.41
N PHE A 85 -16.15 7.28 6.46
CA PHE A 85 -16.54 8.66 6.77
C PHE A 85 -16.06 9.67 5.70
N ALA A 86 -14.86 9.48 5.17
CA ALA A 86 -14.27 10.36 4.18
C ALA A 86 -14.82 10.11 2.75
N SER A 87 -15.18 8.87 2.41
CA SER A 87 -15.72 8.52 1.08
C SER A 87 -17.15 9.00 0.85
N GLN A 88 -17.81 9.53 1.88
CA GLN A 88 -19.23 9.93 1.86
C GLN A 88 -20.20 8.78 1.52
N ASP A 89 -19.74 7.54 1.54
CA ASP A 89 -20.58 6.35 1.40
C ASP A 89 -21.37 6.05 2.68
N PHE A 90 -21.37 7.00 3.62
CA PHE A 90 -22.12 6.90 4.85
C PHE A 90 -23.61 7.17 4.59
N VAL A 91 -24.39 6.11 4.56
CA VAL A 91 -25.84 6.16 4.40
C VAL A 91 -26.54 5.93 5.75
N ASP A 92 -26.07 4.93 6.50
CA ASP A 92 -26.60 4.56 7.82
C ASP A 92 -25.50 3.90 8.69
N ALA A 93 -25.85 3.48 9.91
CA ALA A 93 -24.92 2.81 10.82
C ALA A 93 -24.37 1.48 10.27
N ARG A 94 -25.04 0.86 9.30
CA ARG A 94 -24.58 -0.40 8.66
C ARG A 94 -23.43 -0.15 7.69
N SER A 95 -23.27 1.06 7.19
CA SER A 95 -22.14 1.46 6.33
C SER A 95 -20.78 1.23 7.00
N PHE A 96 -20.75 1.25 8.35
CA PHE A 96 -19.52 0.98 9.10
C PHE A 96 -19.19 -0.51 9.25
N ILE A 97 -20.08 -1.42 8.85
CA ILE A 97 -19.80 -2.85 8.89
C ILE A 97 -18.95 -3.20 7.66
N PRO A 98 -17.69 -3.67 7.83
CA PRO A 98 -16.84 -4.04 6.70
C PRO A 98 -17.54 -5.02 5.77
N PHE A 99 -17.54 -4.73 4.46
CA PHE A 99 -18.10 -5.58 3.40
C PHE A 99 -19.62 -5.78 3.43
N TYR A 100 -20.35 -4.99 4.21
CA TYR A 100 -21.81 -5.10 4.33
C TYR A 100 -22.55 -4.82 3.01
N TYR A 101 -22.18 -3.74 2.34
CA TYR A 101 -22.75 -3.45 1.01
C TYR A 101 -21.95 -4.23 -0.02
N GLY A 102 -22.46 -5.31 -0.53
CA GLY A 102 -21.88 -6.27 -1.46
C GLY A 102 -21.09 -5.76 -2.69
N GLY A 103 -20.50 -4.60 -2.58
CA GLY A 103 -19.54 -4.07 -3.54
C GLY A 103 -18.26 -4.88 -3.58
N ILE A 104 -17.61 -4.94 -4.73
CA ILE A 104 -16.39 -5.71 -4.93
C ILE A 104 -15.14 -4.83 -4.73
N LEU A 105 -15.25 -3.52 -4.92
CA LEU A 105 -14.13 -2.57 -4.89
C LEU A 105 -14.35 -1.50 -3.81
N ASN A 106 -13.27 -0.98 -3.27
CA ASN A 106 -13.24 0.21 -2.41
C ASN A 106 -14.17 0.14 -1.17
N GLN A 107 -14.29 -1.05 -0.56
CA GLN A 107 -15.12 -1.25 0.64
C GLN A 107 -14.40 -0.90 1.94
N THR A 108 -13.09 -0.78 1.92
CA THR A 108 -12.25 -0.44 3.07
C THR A 108 -10.93 0.18 2.64
N SER A 109 -10.22 0.78 3.59
CA SER A 109 -8.95 1.46 3.33
C SER A 109 -7.83 0.52 2.85
N VAL A 110 -6.80 1.09 2.23
CA VAL A 110 -5.59 0.39 1.81
C VAL A 110 -4.87 -0.33 2.97
N MET A 111 -5.07 0.11 4.22
CA MET A 111 -4.46 -0.52 5.39
C MET A 111 -4.85 -1.99 5.55
N TRP A 112 -6.05 -2.38 5.12
CA TRP A 112 -6.49 -3.77 5.08
C TRP A 112 -5.61 -4.61 4.14
N SER A 113 -5.41 -4.15 2.91
CA SER A 113 -4.56 -4.83 1.93
C SER A 113 -3.08 -4.85 2.37
N LEU A 114 -2.59 -3.80 3.02
CA LEU A 114 -1.24 -3.74 3.56
C LEU A 114 -1.02 -4.75 4.71
N ALA A 115 -2.00 -4.90 5.61
CA ALA A 115 -1.95 -5.90 6.68
C ALA A 115 -1.92 -7.33 6.12
N TRP A 116 -2.75 -7.62 5.14
CA TRP A 116 -2.74 -8.91 4.44
C TRP A 116 -1.46 -9.11 3.61
N GLY A 117 -0.86 -8.05 3.09
CA GLY A 117 0.45 -8.11 2.43
C GLY A 117 1.55 -8.62 3.36
N LEU A 118 1.55 -8.20 4.63
CA LEU A 118 2.46 -8.74 5.63
C LEU A 118 2.22 -10.24 5.88
N VAL A 119 0.95 -10.67 5.98
CA VAL A 119 0.60 -12.09 6.13
C VAL A 119 1.03 -12.88 4.89
N MET A 120 0.82 -12.33 3.69
CA MET A 120 1.26 -12.95 2.43
C MET A 120 2.78 -13.16 2.41
N LEU A 121 3.57 -12.19 2.86
CA LEU A 121 5.02 -12.31 2.96
C LEU A 121 5.44 -13.38 4.00
N ARG A 122 4.71 -13.49 5.12
CA ARG A 122 4.94 -14.58 6.11
C ARG A 122 4.67 -15.96 5.51
N VAL A 123 3.59 -16.09 4.73
CA VAL A 123 3.23 -17.35 4.03
C VAL A 123 4.31 -17.72 3.03
N ALA A 124 4.75 -16.76 2.21
CA ALA A 124 5.78 -16.99 1.19
C ALA A 124 7.11 -17.47 1.78
N ASN A 125 7.50 -16.91 2.93
CA ASN A 125 8.76 -17.26 3.61
C ASN A 125 8.63 -18.43 4.59
N HIS A 126 7.46 -19.05 4.73
CA HIS A 126 7.27 -20.14 5.68
C HIS A 126 8.01 -21.41 5.21
N PRO A 127 8.97 -21.96 5.98
CA PRO A 127 9.81 -23.08 5.53
C PRO A 127 9.04 -24.40 5.42
N GLY A 128 8.01 -24.60 6.24
CA GLY A 128 7.23 -25.85 6.28
C GLY A 128 6.07 -25.93 5.28
N TYR A 129 5.87 -24.90 4.41
CA TYR A 129 4.78 -24.94 3.44
C TYR A 129 5.28 -25.38 2.08
N SER A 130 4.56 -26.32 1.45
CA SER A 130 4.78 -26.68 0.05
C SER A 130 4.45 -25.51 -0.87
N GLN A 131 5.01 -25.49 -2.09
CA GLN A 131 4.73 -24.42 -3.06
C GLN A 131 3.25 -24.34 -3.41
N LEU A 132 2.56 -25.47 -3.57
CA LEU A 132 1.12 -25.49 -3.80
C LEU A 132 0.36 -24.80 -2.65
N LYS A 133 0.70 -25.12 -1.39
CA LYS A 133 0.06 -24.49 -0.22
C LYS A 133 0.33 -22.98 -0.17
N LYS A 134 1.56 -22.54 -0.47
CA LYS A 134 1.90 -21.12 -0.56
C LYS A 134 1.05 -20.42 -1.62
N THR A 135 0.97 -20.98 -2.82
CA THR A 135 0.18 -20.42 -3.92
C THR A 135 -1.30 -20.32 -3.56
N LEU A 136 -1.90 -21.38 -3.00
CA LEU A 136 -3.30 -21.38 -2.59
C LEU A 136 -3.58 -20.32 -1.52
N LEU A 137 -2.70 -20.18 -0.52
CA LEU A 137 -2.83 -19.16 0.51
C LEU A 137 -2.65 -17.76 -0.03
N VAL A 138 -1.72 -17.52 -0.98
CA VAL A 138 -1.56 -16.23 -1.66
C VAL A 138 -2.82 -15.86 -2.43
N VAL A 139 -3.41 -16.81 -3.18
CA VAL A 139 -4.68 -16.59 -3.90
C VAL A 139 -5.81 -16.26 -2.93
N LEU A 140 -5.92 -17.00 -1.82
CA LEU A 140 -6.92 -16.72 -0.79
C LEU A 140 -6.75 -15.32 -0.20
N ILE A 141 -5.52 -14.93 0.11
CA ILE A 141 -5.22 -13.58 0.62
C ILE A 141 -5.57 -12.50 -0.42
N CYS A 142 -5.31 -12.75 -1.71
CA CYS A 142 -5.75 -11.84 -2.77
C CYS A 142 -7.27 -11.66 -2.76
N LEU A 143 -8.05 -12.73 -2.60
CA LEU A 143 -9.50 -12.64 -2.53
C LEU A 143 -9.98 -11.85 -1.31
N VAL A 144 -9.39 -12.08 -0.13
CA VAL A 144 -9.77 -11.38 1.11
C VAL A 144 -9.35 -9.91 1.11
N SER A 145 -8.25 -9.57 0.46
CA SER A 145 -7.76 -8.19 0.35
C SER A 145 -8.36 -7.42 -0.84
N PHE A 146 -9.01 -8.12 -1.75
CA PHE A 146 -9.56 -7.54 -2.99
C PHE A 146 -10.52 -6.36 -2.77
N PRO A 147 -11.42 -6.36 -1.76
CA PRO A 147 -12.35 -5.27 -1.54
C PRO A 147 -11.74 -3.97 -0.99
N SER A 148 -10.44 -3.95 -0.69
CA SER A 148 -9.79 -2.73 -0.17
C SER A 148 -9.47 -1.73 -1.29
N ASP A 149 -9.24 -0.49 -0.89
CA ASP A 149 -8.57 0.49 -1.76
C ASP A 149 -7.21 -0.08 -2.20
N TRP A 150 -6.83 0.10 -3.46
CA TRP A 150 -5.71 -0.61 -4.12
C TRP A 150 -5.90 -2.13 -4.26
N SER A 151 -7.07 -2.68 -3.92
CA SER A 151 -7.38 -4.10 -4.07
C SER A 151 -6.30 -5.01 -3.48
N CYS A 152 -6.11 -6.20 -4.00
CA CYS A 152 -5.02 -7.10 -3.62
C CYS A 152 -3.63 -6.66 -4.14
N ILE A 153 -3.58 -5.64 -4.99
CA ILE A 153 -2.34 -5.14 -5.60
C ILE A 153 -1.36 -4.63 -4.53
N ALA A 154 -1.85 -3.91 -3.51
CA ALA A 154 -0.98 -3.47 -2.42
C ALA A 154 -0.38 -4.66 -1.66
N SER A 155 -1.14 -5.75 -1.44
CA SER A 155 -0.62 -6.99 -0.82
C SER A 155 0.46 -7.64 -1.69
N LEU A 156 0.25 -7.72 -3.00
CA LEU A 156 1.24 -8.25 -3.95
C LEU A 156 2.49 -7.37 -4.04
N CYS A 157 2.35 -6.05 -3.93
CA CYS A 157 3.50 -5.14 -3.86
C CYS A 157 4.33 -5.37 -2.58
N VAL A 158 3.70 -5.58 -1.42
CA VAL A 158 4.43 -5.95 -0.19
C VAL A 158 5.19 -7.25 -0.39
N LEU A 159 4.56 -8.27 -0.99
CA LEU A 159 5.22 -9.52 -1.33
C LEU A 159 6.42 -9.30 -2.26
N ALA A 160 6.25 -8.52 -3.32
CA ALA A 160 7.30 -8.23 -4.28
C ALA A 160 8.50 -7.51 -3.65
N PHE A 161 8.24 -6.51 -2.80
CA PHE A 161 9.30 -5.81 -2.08
C PHE A 161 10.04 -6.73 -1.11
N GLY A 162 9.32 -7.60 -0.41
CA GLY A 162 9.92 -8.51 0.56
C GLY A 162 10.73 -9.62 -0.10
N THR A 163 10.19 -10.29 -1.12
CA THR A 163 10.87 -11.41 -1.81
C THR A 163 12.07 -10.98 -2.64
N ASN A 164 12.09 -9.72 -3.11
CA ASN A 164 13.20 -9.15 -3.88
C ASN A 164 14.00 -8.12 -3.04
N ARG A 165 14.07 -8.33 -1.71
CA ARG A 165 14.78 -7.42 -0.82
C ARG A 165 16.25 -7.24 -1.24
N GLY A 166 16.69 -5.98 -1.31
CA GLY A 166 18.06 -5.63 -1.74
C GLY A 166 18.24 -5.44 -3.24
N ASP A 167 17.31 -5.92 -4.08
CA ASP A 167 17.31 -5.67 -5.52
C ASP A 167 16.19 -4.69 -5.91
N LEU A 168 16.49 -3.40 -5.88
CA LEU A 168 15.52 -2.35 -6.23
C LEU A 168 15.04 -2.45 -7.68
N LYS A 169 15.85 -3.00 -8.59
CA LYS A 169 15.43 -3.19 -9.99
C LYS A 169 14.35 -4.26 -10.10
N ALA A 170 14.53 -5.40 -9.42
CA ALA A 170 13.52 -6.46 -9.35
C ALA A 170 12.26 -5.97 -8.64
N GLN A 171 12.42 -5.29 -7.50
CA GLN A 171 11.30 -4.66 -6.78
C GLN A 171 10.50 -3.71 -7.69
N GLY A 172 11.19 -2.83 -8.44
CA GLY A 172 10.56 -1.90 -9.36
C GLY A 172 9.83 -2.60 -10.52
N ARG A 173 10.43 -3.65 -11.10
CA ARG A 173 9.78 -4.42 -12.17
C ARG A 173 8.46 -5.05 -11.72
N TRP A 174 8.46 -5.70 -10.55
CA TRP A 174 7.26 -6.33 -10.02
C TRP A 174 6.21 -5.30 -9.59
N LEU A 175 6.64 -4.20 -8.97
CA LEU A 175 5.74 -3.07 -8.67
C LEU A 175 5.02 -2.59 -9.93
N LEU A 176 5.77 -2.26 -10.97
CA LEU A 176 5.21 -1.74 -12.22
C LEU A 176 4.32 -2.78 -12.92
N PHE A 177 4.68 -4.07 -12.87
CA PHE A 177 3.87 -5.14 -13.42
C PHE A 177 2.49 -5.23 -12.71
N TYR A 178 2.47 -5.30 -11.37
CA TYR A 178 1.21 -5.41 -10.64
C TYR A 178 0.35 -4.15 -10.79
N VAL A 179 0.97 -2.97 -10.77
CA VAL A 179 0.25 -1.72 -10.95
C VAL A 179 -0.24 -1.55 -12.39
N ALA A 180 0.47 -2.08 -13.39
CA ALA A 180 -0.02 -2.09 -14.77
C ALA A 180 -1.29 -2.93 -14.93
N LEU A 181 -1.39 -4.08 -14.26
CA LEU A 181 -2.64 -4.86 -14.20
C LEU A 181 -3.77 -4.06 -13.55
N TYR A 182 -3.49 -3.39 -12.44
CA TYR A 182 -4.46 -2.52 -11.78
C TYR A 182 -4.89 -1.35 -12.67
N ALA A 183 -3.93 -0.68 -13.31
CA ALA A 183 -4.18 0.41 -14.25
C ALA A 183 -5.06 -0.05 -15.42
N ALA A 184 -4.81 -1.24 -15.96
CA ALA A 184 -5.63 -1.81 -17.03
C ALA A 184 -7.09 -1.99 -16.55
N VAL A 185 -7.31 -2.61 -15.39
CA VAL A 185 -8.67 -2.75 -14.81
C VAL A 185 -9.32 -1.38 -14.62
N TYR A 186 -8.58 -0.40 -14.12
CA TYR A 186 -9.07 0.96 -13.91
C TYR A 186 -9.48 1.64 -15.24
N CYS A 187 -8.65 1.49 -16.28
CA CYS A 187 -8.94 2.02 -17.62
C CYS A 187 -10.22 1.44 -18.23
N PHE A 188 -10.46 0.14 -18.02
CA PHE A 188 -11.64 -0.53 -18.59
C PHE A 188 -12.90 -0.35 -17.76
N ALA A 189 -12.79 -0.31 -16.43
CA ALA A 189 -13.93 -0.34 -15.54
C ALA A 189 -14.36 1.04 -15.01
N LEU A 190 -13.46 2.03 -14.97
CA LEU A 190 -13.70 3.30 -14.31
C LEU A 190 -13.36 4.51 -15.21
N ASP A 191 -12.09 4.91 -15.30
CA ASP A 191 -11.65 6.06 -16.11
C ASP A 191 -10.23 5.84 -16.64
N VAL A 192 -10.05 6.10 -17.95
CA VAL A 192 -8.76 5.89 -18.65
C VAL A 192 -7.66 6.80 -18.10
N VAL A 193 -7.96 8.07 -17.82
CA VAL A 193 -6.95 9.03 -17.33
C VAL A 193 -6.48 8.63 -15.95
N TYR A 194 -7.40 8.28 -15.06
CA TYR A 194 -7.08 7.80 -13.71
C TYR A 194 -6.43 6.42 -13.71
N GLY A 195 -6.74 5.57 -14.69
CA GLY A 195 -6.04 4.32 -14.92
C GLY A 195 -4.57 4.54 -15.27
N LEU A 196 -4.29 5.40 -16.25
CA LEU A 196 -2.92 5.75 -16.63
C LEU A 196 -2.15 6.44 -15.49
N LEU A 197 -2.84 7.25 -14.69
CA LEU A 197 -2.28 7.93 -13.53
C LEU A 197 -1.72 6.94 -12.48
N GLN A 198 -2.26 5.72 -12.39
CA GLN A 198 -1.72 4.70 -11.48
C GLN A 198 -0.24 4.41 -11.75
N MET A 199 0.22 4.52 -13.00
CA MET A 199 1.62 4.28 -13.36
C MET A 199 2.58 5.32 -12.74
N ALA A 200 2.07 6.44 -12.20
CA ALA A 200 2.87 7.42 -11.48
C ALA A 200 3.51 6.86 -10.19
N VAL A 201 3.15 5.63 -9.77
CA VAL A 201 3.89 4.90 -8.72
C VAL A 201 5.38 4.79 -9.02
N ALA A 202 5.78 4.85 -10.29
CA ALA A 202 7.18 4.86 -10.70
C ALA A 202 7.99 5.99 -10.04
N LEU A 203 7.34 7.11 -9.69
CA LEU A 203 7.96 8.24 -8.98
C LEU A 203 8.46 7.87 -7.58
N SER A 204 7.95 6.80 -6.98
CA SER A 204 8.44 6.30 -5.70
C SER A 204 9.83 5.65 -5.80
N LEU A 205 10.20 5.08 -6.95
CA LEU A 205 11.45 4.32 -7.11
C LEU A 205 12.72 5.16 -6.89
N PRO A 206 12.85 6.40 -7.46
CA PRO A 206 14.00 7.25 -7.17
C PRO A 206 14.06 7.71 -5.71
N VAL A 207 12.92 7.79 -5.01
CA VAL A 207 12.86 8.10 -3.58
C VAL A 207 13.38 6.90 -2.78
N LEU A 208 12.87 5.70 -3.06
CA LEU A 208 13.31 4.45 -2.42
C LEU A 208 14.78 4.15 -2.69
N ALA A 209 15.31 4.52 -3.87
CA ALA A 209 16.73 4.38 -4.19
C ALA A 209 17.65 5.22 -3.28
N ARG A 210 17.12 6.26 -2.63
CA ARG A 210 17.86 7.10 -1.67
C ARG A 210 17.82 6.57 -0.24
N TYR A 211 17.07 5.51 0.02
CA TYR A 211 16.98 4.91 1.34
C TYR A 211 18.34 4.38 1.80
N ASN A 212 18.77 4.80 2.99
CA ASN A 212 20.08 4.48 3.56
C ASN A 212 20.11 3.21 4.42
N GLY A 213 18.95 2.53 4.59
CA GLY A 213 18.83 1.33 5.42
C GLY A 213 18.54 1.62 6.91
N CYS A 214 18.51 2.88 7.33
CA CYS A 214 18.22 3.26 8.70
C CYS A 214 16.69 3.35 8.93
N LEU A 215 16.15 2.45 9.77
CA LEU A 215 14.70 2.39 10.07
C LEU A 215 14.27 3.40 11.14
N LEU A 216 15.16 3.74 12.05
CA LEU A 216 14.93 4.68 13.13
C LEU A 216 16.05 5.70 13.13
N TYR A 217 15.70 6.96 13.37
CA TYR A 217 16.63 7.95 13.86
C TYR A 217 16.93 7.54 15.32
N THR A 218 17.77 6.55 15.50
CA THR A 218 18.37 6.32 16.81
C THR A 218 19.41 7.39 17.00
N SER A 219 19.08 8.42 17.77
CA SER A 219 20.09 9.05 18.62
C SER A 219 20.90 7.91 19.24
N PRO A 220 22.24 7.91 19.15
CA PRO A 220 23.03 6.88 19.80
C PRO A 220 22.63 6.84 21.27
N SER A 221 22.11 5.68 21.69
CA SER A 221 21.81 5.45 23.10
C SER A 221 23.12 5.59 23.86
N PRO A 222 23.19 6.36 24.96
CA PRO A 222 24.39 6.44 25.77
C PRO A 222 24.75 5.14 26.46
N ARG A 223 24.19 4.00 26.04
CA ARG A 223 24.32 2.67 26.65
C ARG A 223 24.82 1.58 25.68
N ASP A 224 25.37 1.96 24.52
CA ASP A 224 26.08 1.02 23.65
C ASP A 224 27.57 1.33 23.66
#